data_e8052bc53566fe036f54bd09e29f1c5d
#
_entry.id   e8052bc53566fe036f54bd09e29f1c5d
#
_cell.length_a   1.000
_cell.length_b   1.000
_cell.length_c   1.000
_cell.angle_alpha   90.00
_cell.angle_beta   90.00
_cell.angle_gamma   90.00
#
_symmetry.space_group_name_H-M   'P 1'
#
loop_
_entity.id
_entity.type
_entity.pdbx_description
1 polymer ?
#
loop_
_entity_poly.entity_id
_entity_poly.type
_entity_poly.pdbx_seq_one_letter_code
_entity_poly.pdbx_strand_id
1 'polypeptide(L)'
;TTVDQTVQMLKAMKVAGFAPKVVDLAQQYYDPALASSGVAEGAYVLTNTQPFEEPNAAIDLYNQWLKKAGGGTAPTTLGVESFSAGLLFAKVAGSLGSHLTRDNLITGLTKVTSWDAGGLHPSQNPGQNIANSCVLYLQVKGGKFVRAFPDKGFSCNTANTAHVSGDFGKVPVEK
;
A
#
# COMPACT_ATOMS: atom_id res chain seq x y z
N THR A 1 -1.18 -9.06 12.34
CA THR A 1 -1.30 -8.25 13.57
C THR A 1 -1.94 -6.92 13.26
N THR A 2 -2.67 -6.33 14.22
CA THR A 2 -3.25 -4.99 14.11
C THR A 2 -2.22 -3.92 14.51
N VAL A 3 -2.52 -2.65 14.22
CA VAL A 3 -1.69 -1.52 14.67
C VAL A 3 -1.54 -1.52 16.19
N ASP A 4 -2.64 -1.74 16.94
CA ASP A 4 -2.62 -1.78 18.40
C ASP A 4 -1.71 -2.89 18.95
N GLN A 5 -1.77 -4.08 18.37
CA GLN A 5 -0.89 -5.20 18.76
C GLN A 5 0.58 -4.87 18.51
N THR A 6 0.88 -4.22 17.38
CA THR A 6 2.24 -3.77 17.07
C THR A 6 2.71 -2.69 18.05
N VAL A 7 1.85 -1.74 18.40
CA VAL A 7 2.17 -0.75 19.43
C VAL A 7 2.45 -1.42 20.78
N GLN A 8 1.68 -2.42 21.19
CA GLN A 8 1.93 -3.18 22.43
C GLN A 8 3.25 -3.96 22.36
N MET A 9 3.56 -4.57 21.21
CA MET A 9 4.84 -5.24 21.00
C MET A 9 6.02 -4.28 21.15
N LEU A 10 5.96 -3.12 20.48
CA LEU A 10 7.01 -2.10 20.58
C LEU A 10 7.18 -1.57 22.01
N LYS A 11 6.07 -1.40 22.77
CA LYS A 11 6.13 -1.07 24.20
C LYS A 11 6.84 -2.15 25.00
N ALA A 12 6.49 -3.42 24.77
CA ALA A 12 7.12 -4.55 25.48
C ALA A 12 8.62 -4.64 25.15
N MET A 13 9.02 -4.42 23.90
CA MET A 13 10.43 -4.37 23.49
C MET A 13 11.17 -3.28 24.27
N LYS A 14 10.60 -2.08 24.36
CA LYS A 14 11.19 -0.96 25.11
C LYS A 14 11.34 -1.27 26.60
N VAL A 15 10.32 -1.86 27.21
CA VAL A 15 10.35 -2.27 28.63
C VAL A 15 11.41 -3.36 28.87
N ALA A 16 11.55 -4.29 27.94
CA ALA A 16 12.57 -5.35 28.01
C ALA A 16 14.00 -4.87 27.71
N GLY A 17 14.19 -3.59 27.39
CA GLY A 17 15.50 -3.05 26.97
C GLY A 17 15.98 -3.57 25.63
N PHE A 18 15.10 -4.20 24.83
CA PHE A 18 15.43 -4.66 23.50
C PHE A 18 15.33 -3.51 22.51
N ALA A 19 16.49 -3.02 22.06
CA ALA A 19 16.64 -1.91 21.13
C ALA A 19 17.28 -2.36 19.81
N PRO A 20 16.54 -2.90 18.86
CA PRO A 20 17.05 -3.28 17.57
C PRO A 20 17.54 -2.04 16.81
N LYS A 21 18.58 -2.20 15.97
CA LYS A 21 19.10 -1.10 15.15
C LYS A 21 18.10 -0.60 14.11
N VAL A 22 17.23 -1.49 13.65
CA VAL A 22 16.18 -1.20 12.64
C VAL A 22 14.91 -1.89 13.07
N VAL A 23 13.81 -1.16 13.01
CA VAL A 23 12.44 -1.68 13.06
C VAL A 23 11.84 -1.39 11.69
N ASP A 24 11.55 -2.44 10.94
CA ASP A 24 10.93 -2.35 9.62
C ASP A 24 9.55 -3.02 9.68
N LEU A 25 8.55 -2.29 9.24
CA LEU A 25 7.14 -2.67 9.31
C LEU A 25 6.52 -2.66 7.92
N ALA A 26 5.58 -3.57 7.69
CA ALA A 26 4.87 -3.66 6.43
C ALA A 26 3.85 -2.51 6.24
N GLN A 27 3.39 -2.33 5.01
CA GLN A 27 2.57 -1.19 4.60
C GLN A 27 1.26 -1.00 5.38
N GLN A 28 0.67 -2.07 5.94
CA GLN A 28 -0.55 -1.96 6.75
C GLN A 28 -0.35 -1.17 8.04
N TYR A 29 0.90 -0.91 8.43
CA TYR A 29 1.26 -0.10 9.59
C TYR A 29 1.51 1.37 9.24
N TYR A 30 1.30 1.76 7.99
CA TYR A 30 1.23 3.16 7.61
C TYR A 30 -0.10 3.75 8.09
N ASP A 31 -0.16 4.00 9.38
CA ASP A 31 -1.35 4.43 10.11
C ASP A 31 -0.97 5.52 11.12
N PRO A 32 -1.68 6.66 11.16
CA PRO A 32 -1.40 7.74 12.10
C PRO A 32 -1.37 7.31 13.57
N ALA A 33 -2.14 6.27 13.95
CA ALA A 33 -2.14 5.75 15.31
C ALA A 33 -0.79 5.13 15.70
N LEU A 34 -0.09 4.47 14.74
CA LEU A 34 1.27 4.00 14.98
C LEU A 34 2.23 5.17 15.18
N ALA A 35 2.22 6.14 14.28
CA ALA A 35 3.14 7.27 14.33
C ALA A 35 2.98 8.08 15.64
N SER A 36 1.74 8.34 16.04
CA SER A 36 1.42 9.10 17.25
C SER A 36 1.56 8.31 18.57
N SER A 37 1.84 7.00 18.51
CA SER A 37 1.92 6.12 19.68
C SER A 37 3.05 6.46 20.67
N GLY A 38 4.06 7.23 20.24
CA GLY A 38 5.26 7.57 21.02
C GLY A 38 6.25 6.42 21.23
N VAL A 39 5.96 5.21 20.69
CA VAL A 39 6.87 4.04 20.80
C VAL A 39 7.47 3.62 19.47
N ALA A 40 6.97 4.14 18.36
CA ALA A 40 7.42 3.82 17.02
C ALA A 40 8.46 4.81 16.47
N GLU A 41 8.97 5.73 17.28
CA GLU A 41 9.97 6.71 16.83
C GLU A 41 11.17 6.01 16.19
N GLY A 42 11.55 6.44 14.98
CA GLY A 42 12.63 5.85 14.20
C GLY A 42 12.25 4.59 13.40
N ALA A 43 11.08 4.00 13.63
CA ALA A 43 10.63 2.84 12.85
C ALA A 43 10.40 3.21 11.38
N TYR A 44 10.74 2.28 10.49
CA TYR A 44 10.47 2.37 9.06
C TYR A 44 9.19 1.64 8.72
N VAL A 45 8.50 2.14 7.70
CA VAL A 45 7.34 1.48 7.10
C VAL A 45 7.55 1.43 5.59
N LEU A 46 7.56 0.22 5.03
CA LEU A 46 7.54 0.02 3.60
C LEU A 46 6.14 0.36 3.06
N THR A 47 6.05 1.13 1.98
CA THR A 47 4.80 1.35 1.25
C THR A 47 5.02 1.35 -0.24
N ASN A 48 3.97 1.04 -0.99
CA ASN A 48 3.89 1.16 -2.45
C ASN A 48 2.85 2.21 -2.87
N THR A 49 2.36 3.02 -1.95
CA THR A 49 1.46 4.14 -2.23
C THR A 49 2.17 5.47 -2.01
N GLN A 50 1.69 6.52 -2.66
CA GLN A 50 2.15 7.87 -2.39
C GLN A 50 1.95 8.22 -0.92
N PRO A 51 2.91 8.92 -0.29
CA PRO A 51 2.75 9.41 1.07
C PRO A 51 1.55 10.34 1.20
N PHE A 52 0.76 10.12 2.24
CA PHE A 52 -0.44 10.94 2.52
C PHE A 52 -0.09 12.34 2.98
N GLU A 53 1.12 12.53 3.48
CA GLU A 53 1.65 13.80 3.97
C GLU A 53 2.23 14.67 2.84
N GLU A 54 2.40 14.13 1.64
CA GLU A 54 2.96 14.85 0.51
C GLU A 54 1.86 15.39 -0.41
N PRO A 55 1.99 16.62 -0.93
CA PRO A 55 1.05 17.16 -1.91
C PRO A 55 0.96 16.27 -3.15
N ASN A 56 -0.23 15.75 -3.43
CA ASN A 56 -0.49 14.89 -4.58
C ASN A 56 -1.97 14.96 -4.98
N ALA A 57 -2.24 15.31 -6.24
CA ALA A 57 -3.60 15.49 -6.74
C ALA A 57 -4.44 14.20 -6.66
N ALA A 58 -3.82 13.02 -6.79
CA ALA A 58 -4.52 11.75 -6.69
C ALA A 58 -4.89 11.42 -5.23
N ILE A 59 -4.02 11.75 -4.27
CA ILE A 59 -4.34 11.67 -2.84
C ILE A 59 -5.45 12.65 -2.47
N ASP A 60 -5.42 13.87 -2.99
CA ASP A 60 -6.47 14.88 -2.76
C ASP A 60 -7.82 14.39 -3.29
N LEU A 61 -7.84 13.78 -4.48
CA LEU A 61 -9.04 13.17 -5.04
C LEU A 61 -9.56 12.02 -4.16
N TYR A 62 -8.67 11.13 -3.72
CA TYR A 62 -9.02 10.06 -2.80
C TYR A 62 -9.65 10.61 -1.51
N ASN A 63 -9.02 11.59 -0.88
CA ASN A 63 -9.50 12.22 0.35
C ASN A 63 -10.87 12.88 0.18
N GLN A 64 -11.13 13.51 -0.98
CA GLN A 64 -12.45 14.07 -1.29
C GLN A 64 -13.54 12.99 -1.33
N TRP A 65 -13.25 11.84 -1.97
CA TRP A 65 -14.20 10.74 -2.05
C TRP A 65 -14.35 10.02 -0.71
N LEU A 66 -13.27 9.83 0.05
CA LEU A 66 -13.31 9.27 1.40
C LEU A 66 -14.27 10.07 2.30
N LYS A 67 -14.13 11.40 2.28
CA LYS A 67 -15.02 12.31 3.03
C LYS A 67 -16.47 12.21 2.57
N LYS A 68 -16.73 12.16 1.25
CA LYS A 68 -18.10 12.03 0.71
C LYS A 68 -18.75 10.70 1.08
N ALA A 69 -17.97 9.63 1.13
CA ALA A 69 -18.46 8.29 1.48
C ALA A 69 -18.72 8.11 2.99
N GLY A 70 -18.35 9.08 3.83
CA GLY A 70 -18.47 8.96 5.29
C GLY A 70 -17.48 7.95 5.89
N GLY A 71 -16.45 7.57 5.16
CA GLY A 71 -15.47 6.53 5.53
C GLY A 71 -14.40 6.95 6.52
N GLY A 72 -14.62 8.04 7.29
CA GLY A 72 -13.63 8.57 8.21
C GLY A 72 -12.82 9.74 7.63
N THR A 73 -11.84 10.22 8.38
CA THR A 73 -11.07 11.42 8.02
C THR A 73 -9.60 11.13 7.68
N ALA A 74 -9.11 9.95 8.00
CA ALA A 74 -7.72 9.58 7.78
C ALA A 74 -7.59 8.59 6.61
N PRO A 75 -6.71 8.85 5.64
CA PRO A 75 -6.39 7.90 4.59
C PRO A 75 -5.69 6.67 5.18
N THR A 76 -5.92 5.52 4.55
CA THR A 76 -5.23 4.27 4.87
C THR A 76 -4.72 3.61 3.59
N THR A 77 -3.67 2.82 3.69
CA THR A 77 -3.11 2.09 2.54
C THR A 77 -4.16 1.19 1.90
N LEU A 78 -4.88 0.41 2.70
CA LEU A 78 -5.94 -0.47 2.20
C LEU A 78 -7.09 0.31 1.54
N GLY A 79 -7.40 1.50 2.06
CA GLY A 79 -8.39 2.39 1.47
C GLY A 79 -7.96 2.88 0.08
N VAL A 80 -6.71 3.31 -0.07
CA VAL A 80 -6.14 3.71 -1.36
C VAL A 80 -6.12 2.55 -2.35
N GLU A 81 -5.71 1.36 -1.93
CA GLU A 81 -5.71 0.18 -2.78
C GLU A 81 -7.12 -0.19 -3.26
N SER A 82 -8.09 -0.16 -2.36
CA SER A 82 -9.50 -0.41 -2.69
C SER A 82 -10.06 0.66 -3.63
N PHE A 83 -9.72 1.92 -3.41
CA PHE A 83 -10.11 3.02 -4.29
C PHE A 83 -9.50 2.87 -5.68
N SER A 84 -8.22 2.53 -5.78
CA SER A 84 -7.54 2.24 -7.05
C SER A 84 -8.22 1.09 -7.80
N ALA A 85 -8.55 0.01 -7.10
CA ALA A 85 -9.26 -1.13 -7.70
C ALA A 85 -10.67 -0.73 -8.20
N GLY A 86 -11.39 0.07 -7.43
CA GLY A 86 -12.68 0.63 -7.83
C GLY A 86 -12.60 1.51 -9.08
N LEU A 87 -11.59 2.37 -9.17
CA LEU A 87 -11.34 3.21 -10.34
C LEU A 87 -11.00 2.36 -11.58
N LEU A 88 -10.18 1.32 -11.43
CA LEU A 88 -9.87 0.40 -12.52
C LEU A 88 -11.12 -0.33 -13.02
N PHE A 89 -11.92 -0.85 -12.08
CA PHE A 89 -13.21 -1.46 -12.40
C PHE A 89 -14.10 -0.48 -13.18
N ALA A 90 -14.29 0.72 -12.65
CA ALA A 90 -15.15 1.73 -13.28
C ALA A 90 -14.68 2.12 -14.68
N LYS A 91 -13.37 2.25 -14.88
CA LYS A 91 -12.76 2.52 -16.18
C LYS A 91 -13.09 1.43 -17.21
N VAL A 92 -12.87 0.16 -16.85
CA VAL A 92 -13.11 -0.95 -17.76
C VAL A 92 -14.60 -1.19 -17.97
N ALA A 93 -15.40 -1.21 -16.90
CA ALA A 93 -16.85 -1.35 -16.98
C ALA A 93 -17.50 -0.25 -17.84
N GLY A 94 -17.07 1.00 -17.64
CA GLY A 94 -17.54 2.14 -18.43
C GLY A 94 -17.24 2.00 -19.93
N SER A 95 -16.09 1.44 -20.28
CA SER A 95 -15.74 1.20 -21.69
C SER A 95 -16.58 0.10 -22.36
N LEU A 96 -17.19 -0.79 -21.58
CA LEU A 96 -18.01 -1.88 -22.08
C LEU A 96 -19.49 -1.47 -22.29
N GLY A 97 -19.95 -0.42 -21.60
CA GLY A 97 -21.32 0.07 -21.73
C GLY A 97 -22.36 -1.02 -21.54
N SER A 98 -23.28 -1.19 -22.52
CA SER A 98 -24.34 -2.21 -22.48
C SER A 98 -23.81 -3.66 -22.64
N HIS A 99 -22.54 -3.84 -23.00
CA HIS A 99 -21.89 -5.16 -23.12
C HIS A 99 -21.19 -5.60 -21.82
N LEU A 100 -21.49 -4.96 -20.70
CA LEU A 100 -20.93 -5.30 -19.40
C LEU A 100 -21.45 -6.68 -18.95
N THR A 101 -20.57 -7.67 -19.06
CA THR A 101 -20.72 -9.01 -18.48
C THR A 101 -19.47 -9.36 -17.70
N ARG A 102 -19.52 -10.38 -16.85
CA ARG A 102 -18.34 -10.86 -16.13
C ARG A 102 -17.19 -11.19 -17.08
N ASP A 103 -17.47 -11.91 -18.15
CA ASP A 103 -16.43 -12.38 -19.10
C ASP A 103 -15.84 -11.21 -19.90
N ASN A 104 -16.66 -10.26 -20.32
CA ASN A 104 -16.18 -9.07 -21.01
C ASN A 104 -15.36 -8.17 -20.07
N LEU A 105 -15.77 -8.06 -18.80
CA LEU A 105 -15.00 -7.34 -17.80
C LEU A 105 -13.62 -7.97 -17.58
N ILE A 106 -13.56 -9.28 -17.36
CA ILE A 106 -12.29 -10.01 -17.22
C ILE A 106 -11.42 -9.81 -18.46
N THR A 107 -12.00 -10.00 -19.65
CA THR A 107 -11.29 -9.76 -20.92
C THR A 107 -10.80 -8.31 -21.04
N GLY A 108 -11.57 -7.35 -20.59
CA GLY A 108 -11.18 -5.93 -20.56
C GLY A 108 -10.02 -5.69 -19.61
N LEU A 109 -10.08 -6.27 -18.40
CA LEU A 109 -9.03 -6.15 -17.39
C LEU A 109 -7.70 -6.76 -17.85
N THR A 110 -7.72 -7.91 -18.54
CA THR A 110 -6.49 -8.53 -19.07
C THR A 110 -5.76 -7.67 -20.12
N LYS A 111 -6.42 -6.68 -20.69
CA LYS A 111 -5.83 -5.74 -21.65
C LYS A 111 -5.18 -4.53 -20.99
N VAL A 112 -5.37 -4.33 -19.69
CA VAL A 112 -4.77 -3.19 -18.97
C VAL A 112 -3.34 -3.55 -18.58
N THR A 113 -2.37 -3.03 -19.31
CA THR A 113 -0.94 -3.30 -19.11
C THR A 113 -0.25 -2.24 -18.27
N SER A 114 -0.92 -1.13 -17.96
CA SER A 114 -0.39 -0.04 -17.14
C SER A 114 -1.51 0.62 -16.35
N TRP A 115 -1.38 0.64 -15.04
CA TRP A 115 -2.33 1.23 -14.13
C TRP A 115 -1.63 1.77 -12.88
N ASP A 116 -1.82 3.06 -12.59
CA ASP A 116 -1.25 3.78 -11.44
C ASP A 116 -2.31 4.55 -10.63
N ALA A 117 -3.59 4.42 -11.02
CA ALA A 117 -4.72 5.13 -10.42
C ALA A 117 -4.54 6.67 -10.41
N GLY A 118 -3.93 7.22 -11.46
CA GLY A 118 -3.65 8.66 -11.55
C GLY A 118 -2.49 9.12 -10.68
N GLY A 119 -1.57 8.21 -10.35
CA GLY A 119 -0.37 8.48 -9.56
C GLY A 119 -0.50 8.15 -8.08
N LEU A 120 -1.54 7.41 -7.67
CA LEU A 120 -1.66 6.92 -6.28
C LEU A 120 -0.57 5.92 -5.91
N HIS A 121 -0.07 5.18 -6.88
CA HIS A 121 0.95 4.16 -6.71
C HIS A 121 1.79 4.01 -7.98
N PRO A 122 2.91 3.29 -7.95
CA PRO A 122 3.68 2.97 -9.15
C PRO A 122 2.81 2.21 -10.15
N SER A 123 3.10 2.40 -11.44
CA SER A 123 2.40 1.67 -12.49
C SER A 123 2.55 0.15 -12.30
N GLN A 124 1.44 -0.54 -12.41
CA GLN A 124 1.33 -1.99 -12.34
C GLN A 124 0.77 -2.53 -13.65
N ASN A 125 0.95 -3.81 -13.89
CA ASN A 125 0.35 -4.51 -15.02
C ASN A 125 -0.72 -5.50 -14.52
N PRO A 126 -1.95 -5.02 -14.24
CA PRO A 126 -3.02 -5.88 -13.73
C PRO A 126 -3.43 -6.94 -14.73
N GLY A 127 -3.31 -6.66 -16.03
CA GLY A 127 -3.67 -7.64 -17.08
C GLY A 127 -2.84 -8.91 -17.07
N GLN A 128 -1.60 -8.82 -16.61
CA GLN A 128 -0.70 -9.97 -16.47
C GLN A 128 -0.52 -10.42 -15.02
N ASN A 129 -1.20 -9.78 -14.07
CA ASN A 129 -1.05 -10.05 -12.64
C ASN A 129 0.42 -9.98 -12.18
N ILE A 130 1.17 -9.00 -12.70
CA ILE A 130 2.57 -8.80 -12.36
C ILE A 130 2.67 -7.67 -11.35
N ALA A 131 3.18 -7.99 -10.15
CA ALA A 131 3.54 -7.00 -9.17
C ALA A 131 4.75 -6.17 -9.65
N ASN A 132 4.78 -4.87 -9.30
CA ASN A 132 5.95 -4.06 -9.57
C ASN A 132 7.02 -4.28 -8.48
N SER A 133 8.26 -3.91 -8.79
CA SER A 133 9.41 -3.95 -7.87
C SER A 133 9.67 -2.59 -7.21
N CYS A 134 8.65 -1.75 -7.13
CA CYS A 134 8.78 -0.39 -6.63
C CYS A 134 8.53 -0.34 -5.13
N VAL A 135 9.40 0.37 -4.43
CA VAL A 135 9.31 0.55 -2.98
C VAL A 135 9.51 2.01 -2.60
N LEU A 136 8.93 2.38 -1.48
CA LEU A 136 9.11 3.63 -0.78
C LEU A 136 9.13 3.32 0.71
N TYR A 137 10.09 3.92 1.42
CA TYR A 137 10.16 3.82 2.86
C TYR A 137 9.79 5.16 3.50
N LEU A 138 8.93 5.10 4.46
CA LEU A 138 8.63 6.17 5.40
C LEU A 138 9.30 5.86 6.73
N GLN A 139 9.61 6.90 7.49
CA GLN A 139 10.13 6.77 8.84
C GLN A 139 9.26 7.57 9.80
N VAL A 140 8.99 7.03 10.98
CA VAL A 140 8.32 7.78 12.05
C VAL A 140 9.32 8.76 12.66
N LYS A 141 8.99 10.05 12.58
CA LYS A 141 9.77 11.16 13.18
C LYS A 141 8.84 12.19 13.80
N GLY A 142 9.02 12.44 15.09
CA GLY A 142 8.20 13.41 15.81
C GLY A 142 6.70 13.09 15.78
N GLY A 143 6.34 11.82 15.81
CA GLY A 143 4.95 11.37 15.80
C GLY A 143 4.26 11.43 14.43
N LYS A 144 5.01 11.59 13.35
CA LYS A 144 4.51 11.65 11.96
C LYS A 144 5.32 10.74 11.06
N PHE A 145 4.75 10.35 9.93
CA PHE A 145 5.50 9.71 8.87
C PHE A 145 6.20 10.76 8.01
N VAL A 146 7.46 10.53 7.71
CA VAL A 146 8.24 11.33 6.77
C VAL A 146 8.92 10.40 5.77
N ARG A 147 9.08 10.85 4.54
CA ARG A 147 9.78 10.09 3.52
C ARG A 147 11.23 9.83 3.95
N ALA A 148 11.68 8.58 3.84
CA ALA A 148 13.04 8.18 4.15
C ALA A 148 13.81 7.73 2.90
N PHE A 149 13.15 7.06 1.96
CA PHE A 149 13.77 6.58 0.71
C PHE A 149 12.69 6.20 -0.32
N PRO A 150 12.90 6.49 -1.61
CA PRO A 150 13.88 7.44 -2.15
C PRO A 150 13.46 8.89 -1.86
N ASP A 151 14.32 9.86 -2.14
CA ASP A 151 14.03 11.29 -1.91
C ASP A 151 12.80 11.79 -2.69
N LYS A 152 12.51 11.19 -3.85
CA LYS A 152 11.33 11.48 -4.67
C LYS A 152 10.81 10.23 -5.36
N GLY A 153 9.47 10.17 -5.55
CA GLY A 153 8.82 9.08 -6.27
C GLY A 153 9.01 7.72 -5.58
N PHE A 154 9.27 6.71 -6.37
CA PHE A 154 9.48 5.33 -5.92
C PHE A 154 10.81 4.80 -6.44
N SER A 155 11.47 3.97 -5.68
CA SER A 155 12.61 3.18 -6.15
C SER A 155 12.08 1.93 -6.87
N CYS A 156 12.09 1.97 -8.21
CA CYS A 156 11.63 0.86 -9.05
C CYS A 156 12.85 0.13 -9.63
N ASN A 157 13.34 -0.87 -8.92
CA ASN A 157 14.50 -1.64 -9.32
C ASN A 157 14.25 -3.13 -9.10
N THR A 158 14.67 -3.97 -10.04
CA THR A 158 14.60 -5.44 -9.89
C THR A 158 15.42 -5.95 -8.69
N ALA A 159 16.44 -5.21 -8.26
CA ALA A 159 17.19 -5.49 -7.03
C ALA A 159 16.36 -5.36 -5.75
N ASN A 160 15.17 -4.71 -5.81
CA ASN A 160 14.22 -4.66 -4.69
C ASN A 160 13.48 -5.99 -4.48
N THR A 161 13.65 -6.96 -5.37
CA THR A 161 13.02 -8.29 -5.28
C THR A 161 14.09 -9.35 -5.07
N ALA A 162 13.90 -10.20 -4.07
CA ALA A 162 14.70 -11.38 -3.86
C ALA A 162 13.98 -12.61 -4.44
N HIS A 163 14.70 -13.40 -5.23
CA HIS A 163 14.24 -14.72 -5.64
C HIS A 163 14.59 -15.72 -4.53
N VAL A 164 13.58 -16.23 -3.86
CA VAL A 164 13.75 -17.27 -2.87
C VAL A 164 13.49 -18.61 -3.55
N SER A 165 14.50 -19.48 -3.59
CA SER A 165 14.38 -20.85 -4.10
C SER A 165 14.09 -21.80 -2.94
N GLY A 166 13.10 -22.66 -3.07
CA GLY A 166 12.75 -23.67 -2.08
C GLY A 166 11.36 -24.24 -2.37
N ASP A 167 11.10 -25.41 -1.78
CA ASP A 167 9.75 -25.94 -1.74
C ASP A 167 9.01 -25.32 -0.54
N PHE A 168 8.17 -24.32 -0.79
CA PHE A 168 7.38 -23.64 0.22
C PHE A 168 6.08 -24.38 0.56
N GLY A 169 6.00 -25.66 0.17
CA GLY A 169 4.84 -26.49 0.40
C GLY A 169 3.64 -26.10 -0.45
N LYS A 170 3.38 -26.84 -1.49
CA LYS A 170 2.07 -26.79 -2.14
C LYS A 170 1.07 -27.32 -1.13
N VAL A 171 0.32 -26.44 -0.49
CA VAL A 171 -0.85 -26.85 0.27
C VAL A 171 -1.81 -27.52 -0.73
N PRO A 172 -2.15 -28.80 -0.58
CA PRO A 172 -3.14 -29.44 -1.45
C PRO A 172 -4.44 -28.66 -1.30
N VAL A 173 -4.93 -28.08 -2.38
CA VAL A 173 -6.29 -27.54 -2.42
C VAL A 173 -7.19 -28.76 -2.45
N GLU A 174 -7.74 -29.14 -1.31
CA GLU A 174 -8.81 -30.13 -1.26
C GLU A 174 -9.95 -29.61 -2.14
N LYS A 175 -10.36 -30.46 -3.12
CA LYS A 175 -11.44 -30.18 -4.05
C LYS A 175 -12.79 -30.37 -3.40
#